data_d9f98b242ecbcb292e6ca4b0451ce397
#
_entry.id   d9f98b242ecbcb292e6ca4b0451ce397
#
_cell.length_a   1.000
_cell.length_b   1.000
_cell.length_c   1.000
_cell.angle_alpha   90.00
_cell.angle_beta   90.00
_cell.angle_gamma   90.00
#
_symmetry.space_group_name_H-M   'P 1'
#
loop_
_entity.id
_entity.type
_entity.pdbx_description
1 polymer ?
#
loop_
_entity_poly.entity_id
_entity_poly.type
_entity_poly.pdbx_seq_one_letter_code
_entity_poly.pdbx_strand_id
1 'polypeptide(L)'
;MRHKQIGFEFEIGSPWGIRKTCEKMKTELNLTGLKTQEEYTVETQAKYNGEITTPVWPFAKGFRNLKRIFKWFEKNGIVTDDSCGFHVNLSFKNQALNWMINPTNLILCFNEEKWLKVCKRHGNEYTDCQIDELIINKPRKPFADEEKALNWIDKKIKDEVDERYHSINWAHLETDNPYVEYRCLGGVGYHLRYGLMAKAVVEMARNLDRAMPNGKGTGFKTTKVRQCFLPKVSMNIPH
;
A
#
# COMPACT_ATOMS: atom_id res chain seq x y z
N MET A 1 -11.51 12.00 6.05
CA MET A 1 -11.81 10.66 5.50
C MET A 1 -13.22 10.48 4.91
N ARG A 2 -14.17 11.41 5.13
CA ARG A 2 -15.57 11.27 4.65
C ARG A 2 -15.75 11.14 3.12
N HIS A 3 -14.77 11.57 2.34
CA HIS A 3 -14.83 11.58 0.87
C HIS A 3 -13.98 10.46 0.23
N LYS A 4 -13.45 9.53 1.01
CA LYS A 4 -12.64 8.43 0.51
C LYS A 4 -13.42 7.13 0.40
N GLN A 5 -12.97 6.31 -0.53
CA GLN A 5 -13.40 4.95 -0.75
C GLN A 5 -12.24 4.00 -0.49
N ILE A 6 -12.55 2.75 -0.13
CA ILE A 6 -11.57 1.74 0.18
C ILE A 6 -12.03 0.36 -0.29
N GLY A 7 -11.13 -0.38 -0.89
CA GLY A 7 -11.22 -1.81 -1.18
C GLY A 7 -10.05 -2.55 -0.56
N PHE A 8 -10.16 -3.85 -0.45
CA PHE A 8 -9.12 -4.73 0.08
C PHE A 8 -8.96 -5.97 -0.79
N GLU A 9 -7.73 -6.44 -0.87
CA GLU A 9 -7.35 -7.73 -1.42
C GLU A 9 -6.63 -8.51 -0.32
N PHE A 10 -7.07 -9.74 -0.10
CA PHE A 10 -6.56 -10.62 0.93
C PHE A 10 -5.97 -11.85 0.29
N GLU A 11 -4.67 -11.97 0.28
CA GLU A 11 -3.97 -13.20 -0.07
C GLU A 11 -3.94 -14.12 1.15
N ILE A 12 -4.50 -15.31 1.01
CA ILE A 12 -4.75 -16.22 2.13
C ILE A 12 -4.60 -17.68 1.76
N GLY A 13 -4.27 -18.49 2.75
CA GLY A 13 -4.47 -19.92 2.75
C GLY A 13 -5.75 -20.31 3.50
N SER A 14 -6.50 -21.27 2.98
CA SER A 14 -7.78 -21.70 3.54
C SER A 14 -7.87 -23.21 3.67
N PRO A 15 -8.55 -23.72 4.72
CA PRO A 15 -8.88 -25.14 4.82
C PRO A 15 -9.91 -25.59 3.78
N TRP A 16 -10.60 -24.63 3.13
CA TRP A 16 -11.56 -24.87 2.06
C TRP A 16 -11.04 -24.26 0.75
N GLY A 17 -11.66 -24.62 -0.39
CA GLY A 17 -11.37 -23.92 -1.64
C GLY A 17 -11.68 -22.42 -1.53
N ILE A 18 -10.86 -21.56 -2.15
CA ILE A 18 -10.98 -20.08 -2.03
C ILE A 18 -12.39 -19.59 -2.38
N ARG A 19 -13.00 -20.14 -3.45
CA ARG A 19 -14.39 -19.85 -3.82
C ARG A 19 -15.36 -20.17 -2.68
N LYS A 20 -15.22 -21.33 -2.05
CA LYS A 20 -16.07 -21.75 -0.91
C LYS A 20 -15.86 -20.84 0.31
N THR A 21 -14.62 -20.44 0.57
CA THR A 21 -14.26 -19.49 1.62
C THR A 21 -14.96 -18.15 1.39
N CYS A 22 -14.91 -17.64 0.17
CA CYS A 22 -15.57 -16.41 -0.21
C CYS A 22 -17.11 -16.49 -0.01
N GLU A 23 -17.75 -17.59 -0.43
CA GLU A 23 -19.19 -17.77 -0.24
C GLU A 23 -19.59 -17.84 1.24
N LYS A 24 -18.81 -18.52 2.08
CA LYS A 24 -19.00 -18.52 3.54
C LYS A 24 -18.88 -17.11 4.11
N MET A 25 -17.87 -16.34 3.70
CA MET A 25 -17.72 -14.94 4.13
C MET A 25 -18.92 -14.09 3.72
N LYS A 26 -19.40 -14.23 2.47
CA LYS A 26 -20.61 -13.51 2.00
C LYS A 26 -21.80 -13.78 2.90
N THR A 27 -22.05 -15.04 3.20
CA THR A 27 -23.21 -15.47 3.99
C THR A 27 -23.07 -15.06 5.46
N GLU A 28 -21.97 -15.44 6.11
CA GLU A 28 -21.79 -15.27 7.56
C GLU A 28 -21.56 -13.81 7.98
N LEU A 29 -20.93 -13.00 7.10
CA LEU A 29 -20.70 -11.59 7.34
C LEU A 29 -21.73 -10.67 6.66
N ASN A 30 -22.69 -11.23 5.92
CA ASN A 30 -23.62 -10.47 5.09
C ASN A 30 -22.90 -9.42 4.23
N LEU A 31 -21.89 -9.89 3.48
CA LEU A 31 -21.09 -9.07 2.57
C LEU A 31 -21.40 -9.46 1.13
N THR A 32 -21.77 -8.48 0.31
CA THR A 32 -22.01 -8.68 -1.12
C THR A 32 -20.83 -8.16 -1.93
N GLY A 33 -20.66 -8.68 -3.15
CA GLY A 33 -19.67 -8.18 -4.10
C GLY A 33 -18.24 -8.64 -3.85
N LEU A 34 -17.99 -9.58 -2.93
CA LEU A 34 -16.69 -10.23 -2.81
C LEU A 34 -16.41 -11.07 -4.07
N LYS A 35 -15.16 -11.05 -4.52
CA LYS A 35 -14.68 -11.84 -5.66
C LYS A 35 -13.51 -12.71 -5.22
N THR A 36 -13.19 -13.72 -6.01
CA THR A 36 -12.01 -14.57 -5.80
C THR A 36 -11.15 -14.56 -7.06
N GLN A 37 -9.85 -14.66 -6.84
CA GLN A 37 -8.87 -14.88 -7.88
C GLN A 37 -7.95 -16.00 -7.42
N GLU A 38 -7.53 -16.87 -8.35
CA GLU A 38 -6.43 -17.78 -8.09
C GLU A 38 -5.13 -16.96 -8.12
N GLU A 39 -4.33 -17.10 -7.08
CA GLU A 39 -3.06 -16.41 -6.95
C GLU A 39 -1.96 -17.44 -6.69
N TYR A 40 -1.11 -17.64 -7.69
CA TYR A 40 -0.09 -18.69 -7.70
C TYR A 40 1.16 -18.32 -6.87
N THR A 41 1.31 -17.06 -6.49
CA THR A 41 2.40 -16.59 -5.63
C THR A 41 2.15 -16.83 -4.15
N VAL A 42 0.91 -17.21 -3.78
CA VAL A 42 0.54 -17.54 -2.40
C VAL A 42 0.85 -19.01 -2.11
N GLU A 43 1.79 -19.25 -1.21
CA GLU A 43 2.34 -20.58 -0.92
C GLU A 43 2.21 -20.97 0.56
N THR A 44 1.03 -20.78 1.16
CA THR A 44 0.84 -21.14 2.57
C THR A 44 0.80 -22.67 2.79
N GLN A 45 0.92 -23.08 4.04
CA GLN A 45 0.74 -24.49 4.44
C GLN A 45 -0.71 -24.98 4.36
N ALA A 46 -1.66 -24.11 4.01
CA ALA A 46 -3.05 -24.50 3.84
C ALA A 46 -3.26 -25.29 2.54
N LYS A 47 -4.34 -26.07 2.52
CA LYS A 47 -4.68 -26.90 1.35
C LYS A 47 -4.99 -26.09 0.09
N TYR A 48 -5.53 -24.89 0.27
CA TYR A 48 -5.94 -24.03 -0.83
C TYR A 48 -5.47 -22.59 -0.60
N ASN A 49 -4.84 -22.03 -1.61
CA ASN A 49 -4.28 -20.68 -1.60
C ASN A 49 -4.97 -19.82 -2.65
N GLY A 50 -4.99 -18.51 -2.44
CA GLY A 50 -5.51 -17.54 -3.40
C GLY A 50 -5.94 -16.24 -2.76
N GLU A 51 -6.62 -15.43 -3.54
CA GLU A 51 -7.01 -14.07 -3.19
C GLU A 51 -8.52 -13.89 -3.08
N ILE A 52 -8.93 -13.08 -2.12
CA ILE A 52 -10.31 -12.58 -1.99
C ILE A 52 -10.28 -11.06 -2.06
N THR A 53 -10.96 -10.50 -3.06
CA THR A 53 -11.11 -9.05 -3.23
C THR A 53 -12.46 -8.57 -2.74
N THR A 54 -12.50 -7.38 -2.16
CA THR A 54 -13.73 -6.73 -1.73
C THR A 54 -14.23 -5.75 -2.78
N PRO A 55 -15.53 -5.43 -2.78
CA PRO A 55 -16.00 -4.26 -3.49
C PRO A 55 -15.45 -2.99 -2.83
N VAL A 56 -15.52 -1.89 -3.56
CA VAL A 56 -15.18 -0.57 -3.05
C VAL A 56 -16.28 -0.08 -2.10
N TRP A 57 -15.90 0.30 -0.89
CA TRP A 57 -16.80 0.83 0.13
C TRP A 57 -16.46 2.28 0.50
N PRO A 58 -17.43 3.07 1.00
CA PRO A 58 -17.10 4.27 1.76
C PRO A 58 -16.13 3.93 2.89
N PHE A 59 -15.09 4.73 3.11
CA PHE A 59 -13.98 4.43 4.01
C PHE A 59 -14.42 3.90 5.39
N ALA A 60 -15.38 4.59 6.04
CA ALA A 60 -15.85 4.17 7.35
C ALA A 60 -16.55 2.79 7.35
N LYS A 61 -17.26 2.43 6.25
CA LYS A 61 -17.87 1.11 6.08
C LYS A 61 -16.80 0.05 5.87
N GLY A 62 -15.85 0.29 4.95
CA GLY A 62 -14.75 -0.64 4.67
C GLY A 62 -13.92 -0.89 5.92
N PHE A 63 -13.58 0.16 6.67
CA PHE A 63 -12.82 0.04 7.92
C PHE A 63 -13.52 -0.81 8.99
N ARG A 64 -14.86 -0.71 9.12
CA ARG A 64 -15.63 -1.59 10.00
C ARG A 64 -15.65 -3.03 9.50
N ASN A 65 -15.81 -3.22 8.19
CA ASN A 65 -15.83 -4.55 7.59
C ASN A 65 -14.46 -5.24 7.71
N LEU A 66 -13.35 -4.52 7.59
CA LEU A 66 -12.00 -5.06 7.80
C LEU A 66 -11.88 -5.77 9.16
N LYS A 67 -12.37 -5.13 10.24
CA LYS A 67 -12.38 -5.74 11.58
C LYS A 67 -13.20 -7.03 11.65
N ARG A 68 -14.35 -7.05 10.96
CA ARG A 68 -15.23 -8.22 10.91
C ARG A 68 -14.61 -9.36 10.12
N ILE A 69 -13.97 -9.03 8.99
CA ILE A 69 -13.29 -9.99 8.12
C ILE A 69 -12.12 -10.63 8.87
N PHE A 70 -11.27 -9.84 9.53
CA PHE A 70 -10.12 -10.39 10.28
C PHE A 70 -10.55 -11.30 11.43
N LYS A 71 -11.58 -10.93 12.19
CA LYS A 71 -12.16 -11.80 13.21
C LYS A 71 -12.74 -13.10 12.62
N TRP A 72 -13.30 -13.00 11.43
CA TRP A 72 -13.83 -14.17 10.73
C TRP A 72 -12.69 -15.08 10.25
N PHE A 73 -11.60 -14.52 9.74
CA PHE A 73 -10.40 -15.27 9.36
C PHE A 73 -9.84 -16.05 10.54
N GLU A 74 -9.62 -15.37 11.67
CA GLU A 74 -9.14 -15.99 12.91
C GLU A 74 -10.04 -17.16 13.35
N LYS A 75 -11.38 -16.94 13.41
CA LYS A 75 -12.36 -17.95 13.82
C LYS A 75 -12.39 -19.15 12.88
N ASN A 76 -12.13 -18.98 11.62
CA ASN A 76 -12.31 -19.99 10.57
C ASN A 76 -11.01 -20.65 10.10
N GLY A 77 -9.90 -20.47 10.83
CA GLY A 77 -8.64 -21.14 10.54
C GLY A 77 -8.00 -20.70 9.21
N ILE A 78 -8.20 -19.45 8.81
CA ILE A 78 -7.49 -18.86 7.67
C ILE A 78 -6.03 -18.68 8.06
N VAL A 79 -5.13 -19.03 7.16
CA VAL A 79 -3.67 -18.95 7.35
C VAL A 79 -3.10 -17.87 6.46
N THR A 80 -2.11 -17.16 6.96
CA THR A 80 -1.31 -16.21 6.16
C THR A 80 0.16 -16.33 6.57
N ASP A 81 1.06 -16.28 5.60
CA ASP A 81 2.50 -16.38 5.80
C ASP A 81 3.25 -15.28 5.03
N ASP A 82 4.56 -15.44 4.85
CA ASP A 82 5.40 -14.43 4.22
C ASP A 82 5.06 -14.18 2.74
N SER A 83 4.45 -15.17 2.05
CA SER A 83 3.98 -15.02 0.67
C SER A 83 2.71 -14.18 0.55
N CYS A 84 1.94 -14.05 1.64
CA CYS A 84 0.63 -13.42 1.61
C CYS A 84 0.69 -11.90 1.71
N GLY A 85 0.11 -11.20 0.72
CA GLY A 85 -0.15 -9.77 0.74
C GLY A 85 -1.49 -9.41 1.38
N PHE A 86 -1.55 -8.20 1.88
CA PHE A 86 -2.77 -7.51 2.25
C PHE A 86 -2.77 -6.16 1.55
N HIS A 87 -3.45 -6.07 0.42
CA HIS A 87 -3.47 -4.86 -0.40
C HIS A 87 -4.63 -3.96 -0.02
N VAL A 88 -4.38 -2.66 -0.07
CA VAL A 88 -5.35 -1.63 0.31
C VAL A 88 -5.53 -0.67 -0.85
N ASN A 89 -6.70 -0.72 -1.49
CA ASN A 89 -7.07 0.12 -2.61
C ASN A 89 -7.80 1.37 -2.11
N LEU A 90 -7.24 2.54 -2.35
CA LEU A 90 -7.77 3.82 -1.89
C LEU A 90 -8.06 4.75 -3.05
N SER A 91 -9.21 5.41 -2.98
CA SER A 91 -9.61 6.46 -3.92
C SER A 91 -10.44 7.55 -3.24
N PHE A 92 -10.62 8.67 -3.92
CA PHE A 92 -11.66 9.64 -3.58
C PHE A 92 -12.98 9.25 -4.26
N LYS A 93 -14.09 9.52 -3.58
CA LYS A 93 -15.44 9.31 -4.15
C LYS A 93 -15.66 10.14 -5.42
N ASN A 94 -15.10 11.34 -5.47
CA ASN A 94 -15.04 12.15 -6.68
C ASN A 94 -13.86 11.70 -7.53
N GLN A 95 -14.13 11.04 -8.64
CA GLN A 95 -13.11 10.49 -9.55
C GLN A 95 -12.13 11.56 -10.06
N ALA A 96 -12.60 12.79 -10.34
CA ALA A 96 -11.73 13.87 -10.79
C ALA A 96 -10.58 14.17 -9.82
N LEU A 97 -10.77 13.92 -8.52
CA LEU A 97 -9.71 14.09 -7.53
C LEU A 97 -8.64 12.99 -7.63
N ASN A 98 -8.98 11.80 -8.11
CA ASN A 98 -8.02 10.70 -8.23
C ASN A 98 -6.97 11.00 -9.32
N TRP A 99 -7.37 11.60 -10.43
CA TRP A 99 -6.44 12.03 -11.49
C TRP A 99 -5.52 13.19 -11.08
N MET A 100 -5.83 13.87 -9.97
CA MET A 100 -4.98 14.93 -9.40
C MET A 100 -3.93 14.40 -8.42
N ILE A 101 -3.97 13.11 -8.08
CA ILE A 101 -2.99 12.50 -7.17
C ILE A 101 -1.62 12.53 -7.84
N ASN A 102 -0.63 13.05 -7.12
CA ASN A 102 0.75 13.10 -7.60
C ASN A 102 1.54 11.88 -7.08
N PRO A 103 2.01 10.96 -7.96
CA PRO A 103 2.76 9.77 -7.57
C PRO A 103 4.04 10.08 -6.77
N THR A 104 4.78 11.13 -7.14
CA THR A 104 5.97 11.56 -6.39
C THR A 104 5.63 11.92 -4.94
N ASN A 105 4.50 12.59 -4.72
CA ASN A 105 4.05 12.90 -3.38
C ASN A 105 3.57 11.64 -2.62
N LEU A 106 2.96 10.66 -3.30
CA LEU A 106 2.60 9.38 -2.67
C LEU A 106 3.83 8.72 -2.05
N ILE A 107 4.90 8.58 -2.82
CA ILE A 107 6.15 7.92 -2.39
C ILE A 107 6.87 8.74 -1.32
N LEU A 108 7.08 10.03 -1.55
CA LEU A 108 7.87 10.86 -0.62
C LEU A 108 7.15 11.18 0.69
N CYS A 109 5.81 11.16 0.72
CA CYS A 109 5.04 11.47 1.93
C CYS A 109 4.56 10.24 2.71
N PHE A 110 4.90 9.03 2.25
CA PHE A 110 4.59 7.78 2.94
C PHE A 110 5.88 7.13 3.47
N ASN A 111 5.78 6.52 4.63
CA ASN A 111 6.90 5.76 5.18
C ASN A 111 6.71 4.26 4.87
N GLU A 112 6.90 3.90 3.59
CA GLU A 112 6.74 2.52 3.12
C GLU A 112 7.71 1.55 3.79
N GLU A 113 8.98 1.93 3.92
CA GLU A 113 10.03 1.14 4.57
C GLU A 113 9.63 0.70 5.99
N LYS A 114 9.01 1.61 6.77
CA LYS A 114 8.48 1.29 8.09
C LYS A 114 7.47 0.15 8.02
N TRP A 115 6.52 0.21 7.09
CA TRP A 115 5.47 -0.78 7.00
C TRP A 115 5.97 -2.11 6.44
N LEU A 116 6.87 -2.08 5.47
CA LEU A 116 7.55 -3.27 4.98
C LEU A 116 8.33 -3.97 6.10
N LYS A 117 9.09 -3.23 6.91
CA LYS A 117 9.81 -3.80 8.08
C LYS A 117 8.87 -4.35 9.14
N VAL A 118 7.80 -3.62 9.47
CA VAL A 118 6.80 -4.05 10.48
C VAL A 118 6.05 -5.32 10.02
N CYS A 119 5.80 -5.45 8.73
CA CYS A 119 5.18 -6.62 8.12
C CYS A 119 6.18 -7.73 7.77
N LYS A 120 7.49 -7.50 7.97
CA LYS A 120 8.60 -8.38 7.58
C LYS A 120 8.63 -8.67 6.07
N ARG A 121 8.23 -7.70 5.26
CA ARG A 121 8.21 -7.78 3.79
C ARG A 121 9.33 -6.99 3.13
N HIS A 122 10.18 -6.32 3.89
CA HIS A 122 11.34 -5.60 3.38
C HIS A 122 12.37 -6.57 2.81
N GLY A 123 12.74 -6.40 1.55
CA GLY A 123 13.58 -7.35 0.82
C GLY A 123 12.89 -8.65 0.40
N ASN A 124 11.57 -8.69 0.44
CA ASN A 124 10.75 -9.80 -0.05
C ASN A 124 10.60 -9.64 -1.59
N GLU A 125 10.67 -10.74 -2.34
CA GLU A 125 10.54 -10.77 -3.80
C GLU A 125 9.16 -10.33 -4.34
N TYR A 126 8.17 -10.22 -3.46
CA TYR A 126 6.79 -9.84 -3.81
C TYR A 126 6.49 -8.35 -3.64
N THR A 127 7.44 -7.55 -3.06
CA THR A 127 7.16 -6.14 -2.77
C THR A 127 8.43 -5.32 -2.64
N ASP A 128 8.68 -4.43 -3.59
CA ASP A 128 9.83 -3.55 -3.61
C ASP A 128 9.56 -2.21 -2.93
N CYS A 129 10.57 -1.72 -2.21
CA CYS A 129 10.54 -0.39 -1.59
C CYS A 129 10.99 0.66 -2.60
N GLN A 130 10.07 1.44 -3.12
CA GLN A 130 10.37 2.44 -4.15
C GLN A 130 11.36 3.50 -3.73
N ILE A 131 11.33 3.91 -2.47
CA ILE A 131 12.30 4.91 -1.99
C ILE A 131 13.73 4.32 -1.97
N ASP A 132 13.89 3.04 -1.69
CA ASP A 132 15.18 2.37 -1.70
C ASP A 132 15.71 2.25 -3.13
N GLU A 133 14.87 1.93 -4.10
CA GLU A 133 15.22 1.92 -5.53
C GLU A 133 15.67 3.30 -6.02
N LEU A 134 14.92 4.34 -5.68
CA LEU A 134 15.33 5.71 -6.00
C LEU A 134 16.68 6.08 -5.37
N ILE A 135 16.95 5.63 -4.14
CA ILE A 135 18.23 5.87 -3.46
C ILE A 135 19.37 5.10 -4.13
N ILE A 136 19.15 3.85 -4.51
CA ILE A 136 20.15 3.01 -5.19
C ILE A 136 20.48 3.57 -6.57
N ASN A 137 19.48 4.00 -7.31
CA ASN A 137 19.61 4.47 -8.69
C ASN A 137 19.97 5.96 -8.82
N LYS A 138 20.12 6.69 -7.72
CA LYS A 138 20.46 8.11 -7.76
C LYS A 138 21.85 8.37 -8.36
N PRO A 139 22.06 9.52 -9.02
CA PRO A 139 23.36 9.91 -9.54
C PRO A 139 24.44 9.87 -8.47
N ARG A 140 25.67 9.45 -8.84
CA ARG A 140 26.83 9.46 -7.92
C ARG A 140 27.15 10.87 -7.40
N LYS A 141 26.98 11.88 -8.26
CA LYS A 141 27.16 13.29 -7.87
C LYS A 141 25.89 13.76 -7.15
N PRO A 142 26.00 14.29 -5.93
CA PRO A 142 24.85 14.82 -5.19
C PRO A 142 24.11 15.91 -5.98
N PHE A 143 22.82 16.01 -5.78
CA PHE A 143 22.03 17.10 -6.35
C PHE A 143 22.43 18.43 -5.72
N ALA A 144 22.48 19.49 -6.53
CA ALA A 144 22.88 20.82 -6.07
C ALA A 144 21.84 21.43 -5.11
N ASP A 145 20.56 21.12 -5.33
CA ASP A 145 19.44 21.65 -4.58
C ASP A 145 18.24 20.67 -4.60
N GLU A 146 17.21 21.02 -3.80
CA GLU A 146 15.99 20.24 -3.66
C GLU A 146 15.17 20.16 -4.95
N GLU A 147 15.15 21.25 -5.74
CA GLU A 147 14.39 21.30 -6.98
C GLU A 147 14.94 20.30 -8.00
N LYS A 148 16.26 20.25 -8.17
CA LYS A 148 16.92 19.30 -9.08
C LYS A 148 16.71 17.86 -8.64
N ALA A 149 16.75 17.60 -7.33
CA ALA A 149 16.46 16.29 -6.79
C ALA A 149 15.01 15.88 -7.08
N LEU A 150 14.04 16.77 -6.85
CA LEU A 150 12.62 16.51 -7.11
C LEU A 150 12.34 16.29 -8.59
N ASN A 151 12.91 17.07 -9.48
CA ASN A 151 12.74 16.91 -10.93
C ASN A 151 13.27 15.56 -11.41
N TRP A 152 14.41 15.11 -10.87
CA TRP A 152 14.95 13.79 -11.17
C TRP A 152 14.03 12.66 -10.65
N ILE A 153 13.54 12.77 -9.39
CA ILE A 153 12.63 11.81 -8.80
C ILE A 153 11.34 11.72 -9.62
N ASP A 154 10.74 12.85 -9.95
CA ASP A 154 9.49 12.92 -10.72
C ASP A 154 9.63 12.25 -12.09
N LYS A 155 10.79 12.50 -12.76
CA LYS A 155 11.10 11.83 -14.03
C LYS A 155 11.23 10.32 -13.85
N LYS A 156 11.98 9.85 -12.84
CA LYS A 156 12.18 8.43 -12.59
C LYS A 156 10.86 7.71 -12.30
N ILE A 157 10.03 8.28 -11.45
CA ILE A 157 8.72 7.71 -11.13
C ILE A 157 7.83 7.62 -12.38
N LYS A 158 7.87 8.60 -13.28
CA LYS A 158 7.12 8.54 -14.54
C LYS A 158 7.65 7.51 -15.52
N ASP A 159 8.97 7.28 -15.52
CA ASP A 159 9.59 6.27 -16.39
C ASP A 159 9.31 4.82 -15.91
N GLU A 160 8.90 4.63 -14.64
CA GLU A 160 8.72 3.33 -13.95
C GLU A 160 7.25 2.96 -13.71
N VAL A 161 6.31 3.45 -14.55
CA VAL A 161 4.84 3.30 -14.33
C VAL A 161 4.35 1.85 -14.27
N ASP A 162 5.06 0.88 -14.88
CA ASP A 162 4.57 -0.49 -15.09
C ASP A 162 5.07 -1.53 -14.06
N GLU A 163 5.74 -1.12 -12.99
CA GLU A 163 6.33 -2.06 -12.03
C GLU A 163 5.30 -2.56 -11.01
N ARG A 164 4.67 -3.70 -11.32
CA ARG A 164 3.61 -4.34 -10.50
C ARG A 164 4.05 -4.78 -9.09
N TYR A 165 5.36 -4.82 -8.82
CA TYR A 165 5.91 -5.23 -7.50
C TYR A 165 6.15 -4.07 -6.53
N HIS A 166 5.92 -2.84 -6.94
CA HIS A 166 6.08 -1.69 -6.05
C HIS A 166 5.12 -1.74 -4.85
N SER A 167 5.61 -1.31 -3.69
CA SER A 167 4.82 -1.23 -2.45
C SER A 167 3.67 -0.22 -2.51
N ILE A 168 3.75 0.74 -3.44
CA ILE A 168 2.67 1.66 -3.81
C ILE A 168 2.51 1.57 -5.33
N ASN A 169 1.42 1.00 -5.79
CA ASN A 169 1.10 0.92 -7.21
C ASN A 169 0.11 2.04 -7.58
N TRP A 170 0.55 2.94 -8.44
CA TRP A 170 -0.26 4.06 -8.96
C TRP A 170 -0.66 3.89 -10.43
N ALA A 171 -0.27 2.82 -11.10
CA ALA A 171 -0.64 2.56 -12.51
C ALA A 171 -2.16 2.63 -12.74
N HIS A 172 -2.93 2.29 -11.71
CA HIS A 172 -4.38 2.37 -11.76
C HIS A 172 -4.94 3.81 -11.79
N LEU A 173 -4.11 4.85 -11.56
CA LEU A 173 -4.57 6.24 -11.69
C LEU A 173 -4.89 6.63 -13.14
N GLU A 174 -4.35 5.92 -14.11
CA GLU A 174 -4.57 6.13 -15.54
C GLU A 174 -5.77 5.37 -16.11
N THR A 175 -6.52 4.65 -15.26
CA THR A 175 -7.70 3.87 -15.66
C THR A 175 -9.00 4.67 -15.54
N ASP A 176 -10.09 4.14 -16.11
CA ASP A 176 -11.44 4.71 -15.98
C ASP A 176 -11.94 4.75 -14.52
N ASN A 177 -11.42 3.90 -13.66
CA ASN A 177 -11.75 3.84 -12.24
C ASN A 177 -10.48 4.02 -11.39
N PRO A 178 -9.93 5.24 -11.34
CA PRO A 178 -8.63 5.49 -10.77
C PRO A 178 -8.58 5.26 -9.25
N TYR A 179 -7.54 4.56 -8.80
CA TYR A 179 -7.24 4.32 -7.38
C TYR A 179 -5.73 4.14 -7.16
N VAL A 180 -5.30 4.18 -5.92
CA VAL A 180 -3.95 3.83 -5.50
C VAL A 180 -4.01 2.53 -4.71
N GLU A 181 -3.17 1.57 -5.08
CA GLU A 181 -3.00 0.31 -4.37
C GLU A 181 -1.76 0.37 -3.49
N TYR A 182 -1.92 0.10 -2.20
CA TYR A 182 -0.82 -0.06 -1.24
C TYR A 182 -0.61 -1.55 -0.97
N ARG A 183 0.58 -2.07 -1.30
CA ARG A 183 0.95 -3.49 -1.25
C ARG A 183 1.93 -3.82 -0.12
N CYS A 184 2.38 -2.83 0.65
CA CYS A 184 3.40 -2.99 1.69
C CYS A 184 2.96 -3.76 2.93
N LEU A 185 1.68 -4.14 3.04
CA LEU A 185 1.15 -4.90 4.17
C LEU A 185 1.02 -6.39 3.84
N GLY A 186 0.93 -7.23 4.88
CA GLY A 186 0.79 -8.67 4.75
C GLY A 186 1.67 -9.43 5.72
N GLY A 187 2.17 -10.59 5.25
CA GLY A 187 3.07 -11.46 6.02
C GLY A 187 2.36 -12.33 7.04
N VAL A 188 3.14 -13.07 7.83
CA VAL A 188 2.65 -14.06 8.79
C VAL A 188 1.63 -13.47 9.75
N GLY A 189 0.43 -14.04 9.78
CA GLY A 189 -0.63 -13.70 10.73
C GLY A 189 -1.08 -12.24 10.65
N TYR A 190 -1.02 -11.59 9.49
CA TYR A 190 -1.40 -10.17 9.37
C TYR A 190 -2.82 -9.92 9.86
N HIS A 191 -3.75 -10.85 9.63
CA HIS A 191 -5.14 -10.76 10.06
C HIS A 191 -5.31 -10.81 11.60
N LEU A 192 -4.36 -11.40 12.33
CA LEU A 192 -4.34 -11.44 13.79
C LEU A 192 -3.89 -10.09 14.39
N ARG A 193 -3.29 -9.23 13.60
CA ARG A 193 -2.74 -7.94 14.00
C ARG A 193 -3.62 -6.75 13.59
N TYR A 194 -4.94 -6.88 13.73
CA TYR A 194 -5.91 -5.85 13.30
C TYR A 194 -5.52 -4.43 13.70
N GLY A 195 -5.12 -4.20 14.95
CA GLY A 195 -4.77 -2.86 15.44
C GLY A 195 -3.60 -2.23 14.66
N LEU A 196 -2.63 -3.04 14.25
CA LEU A 196 -1.49 -2.63 13.45
C LEU A 196 -1.92 -2.32 12.00
N MET A 197 -2.65 -3.23 11.37
CA MET A 197 -3.16 -3.05 10.01
C MET A 197 -4.10 -1.84 9.92
N ALA A 198 -4.94 -1.63 10.92
CA ALA A 198 -5.82 -0.48 10.99
C ALA A 198 -5.06 0.86 11.07
N LYS A 199 -3.94 0.91 11.82
CA LYS A 199 -3.06 2.09 11.85
C LYS A 199 -2.44 2.37 10.49
N ALA A 200 -1.97 1.33 9.79
CA ALA A 200 -1.41 1.45 8.45
C ALA A 200 -2.45 2.00 7.46
N VAL A 201 -3.65 1.44 7.44
CA VAL A 201 -4.75 1.89 6.56
C VAL A 201 -5.09 3.36 6.80
N VAL A 202 -5.10 3.81 8.06
CA VAL A 202 -5.31 5.25 8.37
C VAL A 202 -4.16 6.11 7.87
N GLU A 203 -2.91 5.64 7.98
CA GLU A 203 -1.73 6.36 7.47
C GLU A 203 -1.76 6.46 5.94
N MET A 204 -2.11 5.39 5.25
CA MET A 204 -2.31 5.36 3.79
C MET A 204 -3.40 6.34 3.34
N ALA A 205 -4.54 6.36 4.04
CA ALA A 205 -5.61 7.31 3.74
C ALA A 205 -5.21 8.78 3.96
N ARG A 206 -4.30 9.06 4.92
CA ARG A 206 -3.71 10.39 5.11
C ARG A 206 -2.66 10.70 4.04
N ASN A 207 -1.93 9.69 3.60
CA ASN A 207 -0.96 9.85 2.51
C ASN A 207 -1.66 10.28 1.21
N LEU A 208 -2.81 9.69 0.91
CA LEU A 208 -3.62 10.10 -0.24
C LEU A 208 -3.98 11.60 -0.19
N ASP A 209 -4.32 12.16 1.00
CA ASP A 209 -4.57 13.60 1.16
C ASP A 209 -3.30 14.43 0.93
N ARG A 210 -2.13 13.92 1.37
CA ARG A 210 -0.84 14.61 1.19
C ARG A 210 -0.37 14.62 -0.25
N ALA A 211 -0.79 13.63 -1.03
CA ALA A 211 -0.45 13.50 -2.44
C ALA A 211 -1.23 14.43 -3.36
N MET A 212 -2.27 15.10 -2.84
CA MET A 212 -2.99 16.11 -3.61
C MET A 212 -2.13 17.36 -3.86
N PRO A 213 -2.33 18.09 -4.97
CA PRO A 213 -1.55 19.30 -5.32
C PRO A 213 -1.49 20.35 -4.21
N ASN A 214 -2.61 20.52 -3.49
CA ASN A 214 -2.73 21.43 -2.34
C ASN A 214 -2.64 20.71 -1.00
N GLY A 215 -2.14 19.47 -0.99
CA GLY A 215 -2.01 18.64 0.19
C GLY A 215 -0.96 19.19 1.16
N LYS A 216 -1.16 18.97 2.46
CA LYS A 216 -0.20 19.36 3.52
C LYS A 216 1.04 18.45 3.56
N GLY A 217 1.47 17.95 2.39
CA GLY A 217 2.60 17.03 2.26
C GLY A 217 3.96 17.69 2.09
N THR A 218 4.01 19.01 1.79
CA THR A 218 5.25 19.71 1.45
C THR A 218 6.36 19.52 2.50
N GLY A 219 6.05 19.64 3.79
CA GLY A 219 7.06 19.45 4.84
C GLY A 219 7.64 18.03 4.91
N PHE A 220 6.82 16.99 4.69
CA PHE A 220 7.29 15.59 4.65
C PHE A 220 8.15 15.34 3.42
N LYS A 221 7.72 15.81 2.25
CA LYS A 221 8.43 15.71 0.98
C LYS A 221 9.82 16.35 1.08
N THR A 222 9.89 17.59 1.53
CA THR A 222 11.15 18.31 1.73
C THR A 222 12.09 17.59 2.70
N THR A 223 11.58 17.10 3.84
CA THR A 223 12.39 16.36 4.80
C THR A 223 12.96 15.09 4.18
N LYS A 224 12.14 14.28 3.49
CA LYS A 224 12.60 13.03 2.84
C LYS A 224 13.63 13.30 1.77
N VAL A 225 13.43 14.31 0.90
CA VAL A 225 14.39 14.71 -0.15
C VAL A 225 15.72 15.12 0.47
N ARG A 226 15.71 15.97 1.50
CA ARG A 226 16.92 16.41 2.19
C ARG A 226 17.69 15.25 2.80
N GLN A 227 17.00 14.33 3.45
CA GLN A 227 17.64 13.19 4.10
C GLN A 227 18.27 12.18 3.13
N CYS A 228 17.65 11.93 1.98
CA CYS A 228 18.00 10.83 1.10
C CYS A 228 18.80 11.26 -0.14
N PHE A 229 18.63 12.50 -0.60
CA PHE A 229 19.10 12.93 -1.92
C PHE A 229 20.04 14.13 -1.90
N LEU A 230 20.06 14.96 -0.84
CA LEU A 230 20.96 16.09 -0.74
C LEU A 230 22.23 15.74 0.04
N PRO A 231 23.32 16.50 -0.16
CA PRO A 231 24.53 16.37 0.63
C PRO A 231 24.22 16.55 2.11
N LYS A 232 24.77 15.68 2.97
CA LYS A 232 24.72 15.91 4.40
C LYS A 232 25.51 17.19 4.71
N VAL A 233 24.84 18.23 5.18
CA VAL A 233 25.52 19.41 5.69
C VAL A 233 26.30 18.95 6.94
N SER A 234 27.64 18.86 6.82
CA SER A 234 28.49 18.70 7.99
C SER A 234 28.31 19.95 8.84
N MET A 235 27.59 19.83 9.96
CA MET A 235 27.67 20.84 11.00
C MET A 235 29.09 20.78 11.56
N ASN A 236 29.95 21.65 11.04
CA ASN A 236 31.19 22.00 11.74
C ASN A 236 30.75 22.69 13.03
N ILE A 237 30.66 21.95 14.13
CA ILE A 237 30.58 22.52 15.46
C ILE A 237 31.98 23.07 15.71
N PRO A 238 32.17 24.39 15.83
CA PRO A 238 33.47 24.92 16.23
C PRO A 238 33.75 24.42 17.65
N HIS A 239 34.91 23.82 17.82
CA HIS A 239 35.44 23.45 19.16
C HIS A 239 35.82 24.65 19.95
#